data_8be4dea6be57cc51e66bfa3e13614f67
#
_entry.id   8be4dea6be57cc51e66bfa3e13614f67
#
_cell.length_a   1.000
_cell.length_b   1.000
_cell.length_c   1.000
_cell.angle_alpha   90.00
_cell.angle_beta   90.00
_cell.angle_gamma   90.00
#
_symmetry.space_group_name_H-M   'P 1'
#
loop_
_entity.id
_entity.type
_entity.pdbx_description
1 polymer ?
#
loop_
_entity_poly.entity_id
_entity_poly.type
_entity_poly.pdbx_seq_one_letter_code
_entity_poly.pdbx_strand_id
1 'polypeptide(L)'
;MIKIKNLKKYYGKELVINDVSLEIKKGEIYAIVGHSGAGKSTLLRCINGLENYQEGSLKVFDQEIKDLSQKKSKELRVLRKDIGMIFQNFALMERKNVFENVAMPLRTHYTQCKFHAKLFNKEYMSEKEIAQKVNSLLEIVGLDRKNKSYPRELSGGQKQRVAIARALALNPKILLSDEATSALDPNTTKNILELISKINAEFGITVVLVTHEMDVVKDIAQKALLLEHGQIIGSGAIDELFLRPNAKMKEFLGESDFLPEHGLNIKLYFPKEVAQNSVITHMARTLNIDFNIVWGKIEKLNGKALGNLVININEKDKDKVLDYIEKSGVLWEVAS
;
A
#
# COMPACT_ATOMS: atom_id res chain seq x y z
N MET A 1 -2.48 11.09 10.88
CA MET A 1 -3.65 10.21 10.77
C MET A 1 -3.43 8.90 11.52
N ILE A 2 -2.42 8.11 11.16
CA ILE A 2 -1.95 6.93 11.91
C ILE A 2 -0.53 7.20 12.38
N LYS A 3 -0.24 7.01 13.65
CA LYS A 3 1.10 7.17 14.24
C LYS A 3 1.43 5.96 15.08
N ILE A 4 2.54 5.33 14.77
CA ILE A 4 3.07 4.17 15.47
C ILE A 4 4.48 4.53 15.95
N LYS A 5 4.79 4.24 17.24
CA LYS A 5 6.11 4.47 17.81
C LYS A 5 6.56 3.25 18.60
N ASN A 6 7.69 2.70 18.23
CA ASN A 6 8.38 1.60 18.89
C ASN A 6 7.46 0.42 19.23
N LEU A 7 6.56 0.06 18.29
CA LEU A 7 5.55 -0.97 18.47
C LEU A 7 6.22 -2.35 18.55
N LYS A 8 5.87 -3.12 19.60
CA LYS A 8 6.23 -4.53 19.70
C LYS A 8 5.00 -5.38 19.95
N LYS A 9 4.93 -6.49 19.22
CA LYS A 9 3.83 -7.46 19.33
C LYS A 9 4.40 -8.86 19.48
N TYR A 10 3.92 -9.54 20.52
CA TYR A 10 4.24 -10.93 20.80
C TYR A 10 3.01 -11.82 20.65
N TYR A 11 3.20 -13.05 20.16
CA TYR A 11 2.29 -14.17 20.33
C TYR A 11 2.98 -15.21 21.23
N GLY A 12 2.54 -15.28 22.49
CA GLY A 12 3.25 -16.04 23.51
C GLY A 12 4.68 -15.51 23.70
N LYS A 13 5.68 -16.30 23.32
CA LYS A 13 7.10 -15.92 23.38
C LYS A 13 7.67 -15.41 22.06
N GLU A 14 6.92 -15.55 20.96
CA GLU A 14 7.35 -15.17 19.63
C GLU A 14 7.14 -13.67 19.38
N LEU A 15 8.22 -12.96 19.08
CA LEU A 15 8.21 -11.54 18.73
C LEU A 15 7.93 -11.39 17.24
N VAL A 16 6.71 -10.98 16.90
CA VAL A 16 6.23 -10.87 15.51
C VAL A 16 6.38 -9.45 14.94
N ILE A 17 6.27 -8.42 15.79
CA ILE A 17 6.57 -7.03 15.44
C ILE A 17 7.62 -6.54 16.41
N ASN A 18 8.73 -6.03 15.90
CA ASN A 18 9.88 -5.62 16.67
C ASN A 18 10.28 -4.17 16.35
N ASP A 19 9.93 -3.28 17.26
CA ASP A 19 10.33 -1.86 17.22
C ASP A 19 9.90 -1.11 15.95
N VAL A 20 8.65 -1.31 15.52
CA VAL A 20 8.11 -0.65 14.33
C VAL A 20 7.64 0.77 14.65
N SER A 21 8.16 1.75 13.90
CA SER A 21 7.75 3.14 13.97
C SER A 21 7.40 3.66 12.58
N LEU A 22 6.20 4.25 12.41
CA LEU A 22 5.76 4.85 11.15
C LEU A 22 4.70 5.94 11.37
N GLU A 23 4.59 6.83 10.40
CA GLU A 23 3.52 7.83 10.34
C GLU A 23 2.87 7.82 8.96
N ILE A 24 1.54 7.70 8.93
CA ILE A 24 0.73 7.78 7.71
C ILE A 24 -0.12 9.04 7.79
N LYS A 25 0.02 9.90 6.80
CA LYS A 25 -0.75 11.16 6.70
C LYS A 25 -2.14 10.92 6.13
N LYS A 26 -3.01 11.90 6.30
CA LYS A 26 -4.36 11.86 5.73
C LYS A 26 -4.30 11.90 4.19
N GLY A 27 -5.08 11.04 3.53
CA GLY A 27 -5.17 10.96 2.07
C GLY A 27 -4.01 10.24 1.39
N GLU A 28 -3.00 9.75 2.13
CA GLU A 28 -1.90 8.96 1.55
C GLU A 28 -2.36 7.54 1.20
N ILE A 29 -1.80 6.99 0.12
CA ILE A 29 -1.77 5.55 -0.16
C ILE A 29 -0.42 5.03 0.33
N TYR A 30 -0.43 4.27 1.40
CA TYR A 30 0.75 3.73 2.07
C TYR A 30 0.80 2.21 1.95
N ALA A 31 1.92 1.66 1.48
CA ALA A 31 2.10 0.22 1.37
C ALA A 31 2.93 -0.35 2.53
N ILE A 32 2.54 -1.49 3.06
CA ILE A 32 3.32 -2.32 3.98
C ILE A 32 3.69 -3.59 3.22
N VAL A 33 4.97 -3.75 2.94
CA VAL A 33 5.50 -4.78 2.07
C VAL A 33 6.38 -5.74 2.85
N GLY A 34 6.45 -6.99 2.44
CA GLY A 34 7.31 -7.99 3.06
C GLY A 34 6.92 -9.41 2.66
N HIS A 35 7.81 -10.36 2.91
CA HIS A 35 7.53 -11.78 2.67
C HIS A 35 6.39 -12.31 3.55
N SER A 36 5.88 -13.50 3.23
CA SER A 36 4.92 -14.18 4.09
C SER A 36 5.53 -14.39 5.49
N GLY A 37 4.75 -14.16 6.54
CA GLY A 37 5.23 -14.25 7.93
C GLY A 37 5.99 -13.03 8.45
N ALA A 38 6.25 -11.98 7.66
CA ALA A 38 6.96 -10.78 8.11
C ALA A 38 6.23 -9.92 9.17
N GLY A 39 4.96 -10.23 9.49
CA GLY A 39 4.18 -9.48 10.48
C GLY A 39 3.22 -8.43 9.88
N LYS A 40 3.11 -8.32 8.55
CA LYS A 40 2.29 -7.29 7.86
C LYS A 40 0.83 -7.26 8.29
N SER A 41 0.14 -8.40 8.19
CA SER A 41 -1.28 -8.51 8.57
C SER A 41 -1.48 -8.31 10.08
N THR A 42 -0.50 -8.70 10.91
CA THR A 42 -0.52 -8.43 12.35
C THR A 42 -0.46 -6.92 12.62
N LEU A 43 0.45 -6.20 11.94
CA LEU A 43 0.55 -4.74 12.04
C LEU A 43 -0.75 -4.06 11.60
N LEU A 44 -1.33 -4.50 10.48
CA LEU A 44 -2.61 -4.00 9.98
C LEU A 44 -3.75 -4.23 10.99
N ARG A 45 -3.80 -5.41 11.63
CA ARG A 45 -4.79 -5.75 12.65
C ARG A 45 -4.59 -4.99 13.96
N CYS A 46 -3.39 -4.57 14.28
CA CYS A 46 -3.17 -3.63 15.37
C CYS A 46 -3.78 -2.26 15.06
N ILE A 47 -3.67 -1.76 13.82
CA ILE A 47 -4.22 -0.44 13.42
C ILE A 47 -5.74 -0.38 13.59
N ASN A 48 -6.47 -1.45 13.27
CA ASN A 48 -7.94 -1.47 13.43
C ASN A 48 -8.39 -2.00 14.80
N GLY A 49 -7.43 -2.26 15.71
CA GLY A 49 -7.71 -2.76 17.04
C GLY A 49 -8.27 -4.19 17.07
N LEU A 50 -8.02 -5.02 16.06
CA LEU A 50 -8.33 -6.46 16.09
C LEU A 50 -7.28 -7.25 16.85
N GLU A 51 -6.06 -6.73 16.92
CA GLU A 51 -4.95 -7.32 17.69
C GLU A 51 -4.41 -6.32 18.71
N ASN A 52 -4.07 -6.84 19.89
CA ASN A 52 -3.37 -6.08 20.92
C ASN A 52 -1.86 -6.08 20.64
N TYR A 53 -1.17 -5.05 21.11
CA TYR A 53 0.29 -5.01 21.16
C TYR A 53 0.74 -4.85 22.64
N GLN A 54 2.00 -5.15 22.93
CA GLN A 54 2.52 -5.15 24.30
C GLN A 54 3.32 -3.90 24.64
N GLU A 55 4.15 -3.42 23.70
CA GLU A 55 5.03 -2.26 23.91
C GLU A 55 4.86 -1.22 22.82
N GLY A 56 5.25 0.02 23.11
CA GLY A 56 5.13 1.15 22.18
C GLY A 56 3.82 1.88 22.28
N SER A 57 3.49 2.68 21.25
CA SER A 57 2.23 3.40 21.13
C SER A 57 1.69 3.35 19.71
N LEU A 58 0.37 3.24 19.59
CA LEU A 58 -0.36 3.30 18.32
C LEU A 58 -1.53 4.26 18.47
N LYS A 59 -1.56 5.30 17.65
CA LYS A 59 -2.64 6.29 17.60
C LYS A 59 -3.27 6.33 16.22
N VAL A 60 -4.60 6.29 16.18
CA VAL A 60 -5.41 6.50 14.97
C VAL A 60 -6.39 7.63 15.26
N PHE A 61 -6.45 8.65 14.41
CA PHE A 61 -7.22 9.89 14.64
C PHE A 61 -6.93 10.55 15.99
N ASP A 62 -5.65 10.49 16.44
CA ASP A 62 -5.19 10.96 17.76
C ASP A 62 -5.74 10.18 18.98
N GLN A 63 -6.51 9.11 18.76
CA GLN A 63 -6.92 8.16 19.80
C GLN A 63 -5.89 7.04 19.91
N GLU A 64 -5.43 6.76 21.13
CA GLU A 64 -4.52 5.65 21.41
C GLU A 64 -5.28 4.32 21.46
N ILE A 65 -4.78 3.33 20.72
CA ILE A 65 -5.34 1.97 20.69
C ILE A 65 -4.42 1.07 21.52
N LYS A 66 -4.57 1.09 22.83
CA LYS A 66 -3.69 0.30 23.71
C LYS A 66 -4.37 -0.87 24.41
N ASP A 67 -5.65 -0.73 24.72
CA ASP A 67 -6.37 -1.73 25.50
C ASP A 67 -7.67 -2.11 24.81
N LEU A 68 -7.75 -3.37 24.36
CA LEU A 68 -8.93 -3.92 23.68
C LEU A 68 -9.88 -4.59 24.68
N SER A 69 -9.77 -4.29 25.98
CA SER A 69 -10.66 -4.82 27.01
C SER A 69 -12.12 -4.46 26.71
N GLN A 70 -13.06 -5.26 27.26
CA GLN A 70 -14.49 -5.05 27.05
C GLN A 70 -14.99 -3.65 27.47
N LYS A 71 -14.30 -3.00 28.44
CA LYS A 71 -14.65 -1.64 28.88
C LYS A 71 -14.46 -0.60 27.78
N LYS A 72 -13.53 -0.80 26.84
CA LYS A 72 -13.27 0.09 25.69
C LYS A 72 -13.99 -0.34 24.40
N SER A 73 -14.84 -1.35 24.45
CA SER A 73 -15.54 -1.89 23.27
C SER A 73 -16.37 -0.85 22.52
N LYS A 74 -16.94 0.14 23.22
CA LYS A 74 -17.72 1.24 22.60
C LYS A 74 -16.81 2.19 21.81
N GLU A 75 -15.66 2.59 22.38
CA GLU A 75 -14.67 3.47 21.73
C GLU A 75 -14.10 2.82 20.48
N LEU A 76 -13.75 1.52 20.54
CA LEU A 76 -13.30 0.76 19.40
C LEU A 76 -14.37 0.60 18.32
N ARG A 77 -15.65 0.50 18.69
CA ARG A 77 -16.75 0.45 17.71
C ARG A 77 -16.89 1.78 16.97
N VAL A 78 -16.75 2.90 17.66
CA VAL A 78 -16.75 4.24 17.05
C VAL A 78 -15.56 4.39 16.13
N LEU A 79 -14.36 4.01 16.58
CA LEU A 79 -13.15 4.05 15.76
C LEU A 79 -13.30 3.21 14.48
N ARG A 80 -13.79 1.96 14.61
CA ARG A 80 -13.97 1.03 13.48
C ARG A 80 -15.02 1.48 12.47
N LYS A 81 -15.94 2.37 12.83
CA LYS A 81 -16.84 3.02 11.87
C LYS A 81 -16.06 3.80 10.81
N ASP A 82 -14.99 4.48 11.24
CA ASP A 82 -14.15 5.29 10.37
C ASP A 82 -13.04 4.50 9.67
N ILE A 83 -13.00 3.16 9.86
CA ILE A 83 -12.00 2.26 9.26
C ILE A 83 -12.73 1.17 8.46
N GLY A 84 -12.62 1.22 7.14
CA GLY A 84 -13.03 0.12 6.26
C GLY A 84 -11.91 -0.92 6.17
N MET A 85 -12.28 -2.21 6.08
CA MET A 85 -11.30 -3.28 5.91
C MET A 85 -11.69 -4.21 4.76
N ILE A 86 -10.72 -4.47 3.89
CA ILE A 86 -10.78 -5.45 2.81
C ILE A 86 -9.91 -6.62 3.21
N PHE A 87 -10.49 -7.81 3.30
CA PHE A 87 -9.81 -9.04 3.72
C PHE A 87 -9.30 -9.82 2.52
N GLN A 88 -8.22 -10.56 2.70
CA GLN A 88 -7.58 -11.40 1.68
C GLN A 88 -8.56 -12.40 1.02
N ASN A 89 -9.44 -13.02 1.80
CA ASN A 89 -10.42 -14.01 1.34
C ASN A 89 -11.80 -13.39 1.07
N PHE A 90 -11.87 -12.08 0.76
CA PHE A 90 -13.09 -11.29 0.54
C PHE A 90 -14.03 -11.23 1.77
N ALA A 91 -14.07 -12.26 2.61
CA ALA A 91 -14.95 -12.43 3.77
C ALA A 91 -16.43 -12.11 3.47
N LEU A 92 -16.93 -12.51 2.30
CA LEU A 92 -18.33 -12.33 1.91
C LEU A 92 -19.19 -13.40 2.59
N MET A 93 -20.41 -13.00 2.93
CA MET A 93 -21.43 -13.92 3.44
C MET A 93 -22.03 -14.70 2.27
N GLU A 94 -21.69 -15.98 2.13
CA GLU A 94 -22.09 -16.83 1.00
C GLU A 94 -23.62 -17.01 0.85
N ARG A 95 -24.36 -16.93 1.96
CA ARG A 95 -25.83 -17.04 1.99
C ARG A 95 -26.57 -15.72 1.76
N LYS A 96 -25.84 -14.64 1.54
CA LYS A 96 -26.34 -13.29 1.29
C LYS A 96 -25.95 -12.85 -0.13
N ASN A 97 -26.87 -12.18 -0.83
CA ASN A 97 -26.57 -11.60 -2.13
C ASN A 97 -25.63 -10.38 -2.01
N VAL A 98 -25.24 -9.82 -3.13
CA VAL A 98 -24.35 -8.64 -3.22
C VAL A 98 -24.92 -7.46 -2.44
N PHE A 99 -26.20 -7.14 -2.65
CA PHE A 99 -26.87 -6.05 -1.94
C PHE A 99 -26.80 -6.23 -0.41
N GLU A 100 -27.14 -7.40 0.07
CA GLU A 100 -27.16 -7.72 1.50
C GLU A 100 -25.75 -7.71 2.13
N ASN A 101 -24.72 -8.13 1.37
CA ASN A 101 -23.34 -8.05 1.81
C ASN A 101 -22.90 -6.60 2.03
N VAL A 102 -23.27 -5.69 1.10
CA VAL A 102 -22.94 -4.26 1.21
C VAL A 102 -23.82 -3.54 2.24
N ALA A 103 -25.09 -3.94 2.38
CA ALA A 103 -26.03 -3.36 3.35
C ALA A 103 -25.70 -3.73 4.80
N MET A 104 -25.00 -4.84 5.03
CA MET A 104 -24.79 -5.40 6.37
C MET A 104 -24.13 -4.41 7.35
N PRO A 105 -23.05 -3.69 7.03
CA PRO A 105 -22.48 -2.69 7.93
C PRO A 105 -23.46 -1.58 8.29
N LEU A 106 -24.26 -1.12 7.33
CA LEU A 106 -25.29 -0.10 7.54
C LEU A 106 -26.36 -0.59 8.52
N ARG A 107 -26.92 -1.78 8.29
CA ARG A 107 -27.93 -2.38 9.17
C ARG A 107 -27.40 -2.70 10.57
N THR A 108 -26.11 -2.99 10.70
CA THR A 108 -25.47 -3.24 11.99
C THR A 108 -25.26 -1.96 12.77
N HIS A 109 -24.90 -0.87 12.06
CA HIS A 109 -24.59 0.42 12.69
C HIS A 109 -25.85 1.24 12.96
N TYR A 110 -26.75 1.38 11.98
CA TYR A 110 -27.99 2.14 12.08
C TYR A 110 -29.16 1.27 12.50
N THR A 111 -30.11 1.86 13.24
CA THR A 111 -31.40 1.22 13.48
C THR A 111 -32.41 1.65 12.41
N GLN A 112 -33.25 0.73 11.95
CA GLN A 112 -34.33 1.00 11.00
C GLN A 112 -35.64 1.41 11.70
N CYS A 113 -35.65 1.43 13.03
CA CYS A 113 -36.82 1.80 13.84
C CYS A 113 -36.56 3.15 14.51
N LYS A 114 -37.34 4.19 14.13
CA LYS A 114 -37.26 5.53 14.73
C LYS A 114 -37.47 5.54 16.23
N PHE A 115 -38.38 4.69 16.72
CA PHE A 115 -38.66 4.55 18.14
C PHE A 115 -37.42 4.01 18.89
N HIS A 116 -36.80 2.96 18.38
CA HIS A 116 -35.56 2.41 18.94
C HIS A 116 -34.41 3.41 18.86
N ALA A 117 -34.32 4.21 17.78
CA ALA A 117 -33.30 5.25 17.65
C ALA A 117 -33.41 6.24 18.82
N LYS A 118 -34.64 6.74 19.10
CA LYS A 118 -34.90 7.67 20.20
C LYS A 118 -34.66 7.03 21.57
N LEU A 119 -35.16 5.78 21.78
CA LEU A 119 -35.07 5.11 23.07
C LEU A 119 -33.64 4.72 23.46
N PHE A 120 -32.85 4.25 22.49
CA PHE A 120 -31.49 3.73 22.74
C PHE A 120 -30.37 4.67 22.25
N ASN A 121 -30.70 5.92 21.91
CA ASN A 121 -29.77 6.93 21.38
C ASN A 121 -28.89 6.37 20.23
N LYS A 122 -29.55 5.70 19.28
CA LYS A 122 -28.90 5.14 18.08
C LYS A 122 -29.20 6.00 16.85
N GLU A 123 -28.23 6.06 15.91
CA GLU A 123 -28.45 6.68 14.63
C GLU A 123 -29.49 5.90 13.80
N TYR A 124 -30.41 6.60 13.16
CA TYR A 124 -31.48 6.02 12.33
C TYR A 124 -31.12 6.13 10.86
N MET A 125 -31.42 5.09 10.10
CA MET A 125 -31.39 5.07 8.62
C MET A 125 -32.51 4.16 8.13
N SER A 126 -33.39 4.66 7.28
CA SER A 126 -34.48 3.88 6.70
C SER A 126 -33.95 2.86 5.68
N GLU A 127 -34.73 1.79 5.42
CA GLU A 127 -34.37 0.82 4.38
C GLU A 127 -34.27 1.47 2.98
N LYS A 128 -35.03 2.53 2.72
CA LYS A 128 -34.93 3.29 1.47
C LYS A 128 -33.57 4.00 1.35
N GLU A 129 -33.11 4.64 2.42
CA GLU A 129 -31.79 5.30 2.46
C GLU A 129 -30.66 4.27 2.37
N ILE A 130 -30.79 3.13 3.04
CA ILE A 130 -29.84 2.02 2.91
C ILE A 130 -29.78 1.55 1.46
N ALA A 131 -30.92 1.34 0.82
CA ALA A 131 -30.98 0.90 -0.57
C ALA A 131 -30.34 1.92 -1.52
N GLN A 132 -30.60 3.20 -1.35
CA GLN A 132 -29.96 4.26 -2.14
C GLN A 132 -28.44 4.25 -1.97
N LYS A 133 -27.96 4.16 -0.72
CA LYS A 133 -26.51 4.12 -0.42
C LYS A 133 -25.85 2.89 -1.01
N VAL A 134 -26.45 1.71 -0.87
CA VAL A 134 -25.92 0.46 -1.44
C VAL A 134 -25.84 0.54 -2.95
N ASN A 135 -26.91 1.00 -3.62
CA ASN A 135 -26.90 1.13 -5.07
C ASN A 135 -25.82 2.10 -5.57
N SER A 136 -25.64 3.24 -4.92
CA SER A 136 -24.57 4.18 -5.27
C SER A 136 -23.17 3.57 -5.08
N LEU A 137 -22.95 2.77 -4.02
CA LEU A 137 -21.68 2.07 -3.83
C LEU A 137 -21.46 0.98 -4.88
N LEU A 138 -22.49 0.25 -5.28
CA LEU A 138 -22.40 -0.75 -6.33
C LEU A 138 -22.12 -0.12 -7.70
N GLU A 139 -22.63 1.07 -7.96
CA GLU A 139 -22.31 1.85 -9.16
C GLU A 139 -20.83 2.27 -9.16
N ILE A 140 -20.30 2.79 -8.03
CA ILE A 140 -18.88 3.18 -7.89
C ILE A 140 -17.96 1.99 -8.22
N VAL A 141 -18.30 0.78 -7.78
CA VAL A 141 -17.50 -0.41 -8.04
C VAL A 141 -17.85 -1.14 -9.35
N GLY A 142 -18.82 -0.63 -10.13
CA GLY A 142 -19.25 -1.20 -11.41
C GLY A 142 -19.99 -2.53 -11.28
N LEU A 143 -20.85 -2.68 -10.27
CA LEU A 143 -21.66 -3.88 -9.99
C LEU A 143 -23.16 -3.58 -9.86
N ASP A 144 -23.64 -2.47 -10.41
CA ASP A 144 -25.04 -2.03 -10.38
C ASP A 144 -26.05 -3.11 -10.85
N ARG A 145 -25.64 -3.92 -11.85
CA ARG A 145 -26.48 -5.01 -12.40
C ARG A 145 -26.38 -6.35 -11.67
N LYS A 146 -25.50 -6.43 -10.64
CA LYS A 146 -25.23 -7.67 -9.90
C LYS A 146 -25.78 -7.69 -8.48
N ASN A 147 -26.64 -6.73 -8.11
CA ASN A 147 -27.14 -6.54 -6.75
C ASN A 147 -27.84 -7.78 -6.16
N LYS A 148 -28.49 -8.60 -7.00
CA LYS A 148 -29.21 -9.83 -6.60
C LYS A 148 -28.34 -11.10 -6.68
N SER A 149 -27.15 -11.05 -7.29
CA SER A 149 -26.25 -12.19 -7.43
C SER A 149 -25.66 -12.61 -6.07
N TYR A 150 -25.37 -13.89 -5.92
CA TYR A 150 -24.69 -14.43 -4.73
C TYR A 150 -23.19 -14.55 -4.96
N PRO A 151 -22.36 -14.59 -3.89
CA PRO A 151 -20.90 -14.69 -4.03
C PRO A 151 -20.43 -15.83 -4.93
N ARG A 152 -21.06 -17.00 -4.88
CA ARG A 152 -20.76 -18.17 -5.74
C ARG A 152 -20.92 -17.90 -7.24
N GLU A 153 -21.70 -16.89 -7.62
CA GLU A 153 -22.00 -16.51 -9.01
C GLU A 153 -21.05 -15.42 -9.54
N LEU A 154 -20.09 -14.99 -8.70
CA LEU A 154 -19.18 -13.89 -9.00
C LEU A 154 -17.77 -14.39 -9.27
N SER A 155 -17.07 -13.75 -10.21
CA SER A 155 -15.62 -13.91 -10.37
C SER A 155 -14.86 -13.36 -9.15
N GLY A 156 -13.57 -13.73 -9.00
CA GLY A 156 -12.73 -13.21 -7.94
C GLY A 156 -12.68 -11.68 -7.89
N GLY A 157 -12.49 -11.03 -9.04
CA GLY A 157 -12.49 -9.57 -9.13
C GLY A 157 -13.85 -8.95 -8.79
N GLN A 158 -14.98 -9.60 -9.14
CA GLN A 158 -16.30 -9.14 -8.72
C GLN A 158 -16.51 -9.29 -7.21
N LYS A 159 -16.08 -10.41 -6.60
CA LYS A 159 -16.09 -10.58 -5.14
C LYS A 159 -15.29 -9.48 -4.46
N GLN A 160 -14.13 -9.15 -4.99
CA GLN A 160 -13.29 -8.08 -4.47
C GLN A 160 -13.97 -6.71 -4.54
N ARG A 161 -14.63 -6.39 -5.66
CA ARG A 161 -15.42 -5.17 -5.80
C ARG A 161 -16.57 -5.09 -4.78
N VAL A 162 -17.24 -6.21 -4.49
CA VAL A 162 -18.26 -6.27 -3.41
C VAL A 162 -17.62 -6.02 -2.05
N ALA A 163 -16.44 -6.60 -1.76
CA ALA A 163 -15.72 -6.38 -0.51
C ALA A 163 -15.30 -4.90 -0.34
N ILE A 164 -14.87 -4.24 -1.41
CA ILE A 164 -14.58 -2.80 -1.45
C ILE A 164 -15.84 -1.99 -1.16
N ALA A 165 -16.95 -2.23 -1.88
CA ALA A 165 -18.22 -1.53 -1.65
C ALA A 165 -18.71 -1.68 -0.19
N ARG A 166 -18.60 -2.87 0.38
CA ARG A 166 -18.93 -3.14 1.78
C ARG A 166 -18.02 -2.36 2.74
N ALA A 167 -16.71 -2.31 2.48
CA ALA A 167 -15.76 -1.56 3.29
C ALA A 167 -16.05 -0.04 3.28
N LEU A 168 -16.59 0.48 2.17
CA LEU A 168 -16.96 1.89 2.01
C LEU A 168 -18.33 2.25 2.60
N ALA A 169 -19.15 1.27 3.02
CA ALA A 169 -20.55 1.48 3.38
C ALA A 169 -20.76 2.54 4.47
N LEU A 170 -19.88 2.63 5.47
CA LEU A 170 -19.94 3.60 6.56
C LEU A 170 -19.17 4.90 6.30
N ASN A 171 -18.77 5.19 5.06
CA ASN A 171 -17.94 6.34 4.68
C ASN A 171 -16.64 6.44 5.52
N PRO A 172 -15.80 5.41 5.50
CA PRO A 172 -14.60 5.37 6.31
C PRO A 172 -13.60 6.46 5.90
N LYS A 173 -12.77 6.91 6.83
CA LYS A 173 -11.64 7.83 6.59
C LYS A 173 -10.35 7.08 6.26
N ILE A 174 -10.28 5.80 6.65
CA ILE A 174 -9.17 4.89 6.40
C ILE A 174 -9.71 3.62 5.75
N LEU A 175 -9.04 3.15 4.70
CA LEU A 175 -9.28 1.86 4.07
C LEU A 175 -8.03 0.99 4.26
N LEU A 176 -8.19 -0.10 5.01
CA LEU A 176 -7.14 -1.11 5.22
C LEU A 176 -7.37 -2.26 4.24
N SER A 177 -6.32 -2.69 3.56
CA SER A 177 -6.36 -3.77 2.58
C SER A 177 -5.32 -4.83 2.94
N ASP A 178 -5.78 -6.02 3.34
CA ASP A 178 -4.93 -7.16 3.71
C ASP A 178 -4.84 -8.11 2.51
N GLU A 179 -3.75 -8.03 1.74
CA GLU A 179 -3.45 -8.86 0.55
C GLU A 179 -4.63 -9.02 -0.43
N ALA A 180 -5.37 -7.96 -0.65
CA ALA A 180 -6.65 -7.97 -1.36
C ALA A 180 -6.56 -8.36 -2.86
N THR A 181 -5.37 -8.46 -3.42
CA THR A 181 -5.12 -8.78 -4.84
C THR A 181 -4.42 -10.12 -5.06
N SER A 182 -3.91 -10.76 -4.00
CA SER A 182 -3.06 -11.97 -4.09
C SER A 182 -3.73 -13.20 -4.74
N ALA A 183 -5.06 -13.23 -4.82
CA ALA A 183 -5.83 -14.31 -5.43
C ALA A 183 -6.39 -13.94 -6.83
N LEU A 184 -5.94 -12.83 -7.42
CA LEU A 184 -6.47 -12.30 -8.68
C LEU A 184 -5.41 -12.41 -9.79
N ASP A 185 -5.88 -12.49 -11.03
CA ASP A 185 -4.99 -12.38 -12.20
C ASP A 185 -4.46 -10.94 -12.35
N PRO A 186 -3.32 -10.73 -13.06
CA PRO A 186 -2.68 -9.42 -13.16
C PRO A 186 -3.58 -8.30 -13.71
N ASN A 187 -4.42 -8.60 -14.70
CA ASN A 187 -5.31 -7.59 -15.29
C ASN A 187 -6.41 -7.18 -14.29
N THR A 188 -6.98 -8.16 -13.59
CA THR A 188 -7.97 -7.89 -12.54
C THR A 188 -7.35 -7.14 -11.37
N THR A 189 -6.12 -7.49 -10.96
CA THR A 189 -5.33 -6.78 -9.95
C THR A 189 -5.22 -5.30 -10.33
N LYS A 190 -4.76 -4.99 -11.54
CA LYS A 190 -4.62 -3.63 -12.03
C LYS A 190 -5.94 -2.85 -11.96
N ASN A 191 -7.04 -3.44 -12.42
CA ASN A 191 -8.37 -2.81 -12.36
C ASN A 191 -8.84 -2.53 -10.92
N ILE A 192 -8.48 -3.39 -9.96
CA ILE A 192 -8.79 -3.17 -8.53
C ILE A 192 -7.94 -2.05 -7.95
N LEU A 193 -6.65 -1.98 -8.31
CA LEU A 193 -5.75 -0.92 -7.87
C LEU A 193 -6.17 0.45 -8.42
N GLU A 194 -6.55 0.52 -9.70
CA GLU A 194 -7.11 1.73 -10.30
C GLU A 194 -8.40 2.17 -9.60
N LEU A 195 -9.27 1.23 -9.23
CA LEU A 195 -10.48 1.54 -8.45
C LEU A 195 -10.13 2.09 -7.06
N ILE A 196 -9.16 1.49 -6.35
CA ILE A 196 -8.71 1.97 -5.03
C ILE A 196 -8.09 3.37 -5.16
N SER A 197 -7.26 3.60 -6.17
CA SER A 197 -6.66 4.91 -6.44
C SER A 197 -7.72 5.97 -6.74
N LYS A 198 -8.73 5.64 -7.54
CA LYS A 198 -9.88 6.52 -7.82
C LYS A 198 -10.65 6.86 -6.54
N ILE A 199 -10.95 5.86 -5.71
CA ILE A 199 -11.62 6.04 -4.40
C ILE A 199 -10.79 6.96 -3.49
N ASN A 200 -9.47 6.75 -3.41
CA ASN A 200 -8.59 7.62 -2.64
C ASN A 200 -8.65 9.07 -3.13
N ALA A 201 -8.55 9.30 -4.45
CA ALA A 201 -8.56 10.65 -5.04
C ALA A 201 -9.91 11.36 -4.88
N GLU A 202 -11.03 10.66 -5.10
CA GLU A 202 -12.37 11.27 -5.08
C GLU A 202 -12.88 11.53 -3.66
N PHE A 203 -12.60 10.61 -2.73
CA PHE A 203 -13.13 10.69 -1.35
C PHE A 203 -12.09 11.16 -0.32
N GLY A 204 -10.83 11.34 -0.69
CA GLY A 204 -9.74 11.72 0.22
C GLY A 204 -9.48 10.68 1.32
N ILE A 205 -9.80 9.40 1.07
CA ILE A 205 -9.63 8.31 2.02
C ILE A 205 -8.16 7.94 2.11
N THR A 206 -7.63 7.78 3.32
CA THR A 206 -6.30 7.22 3.53
C THR A 206 -6.31 5.72 3.28
N VAL A 207 -5.40 5.20 2.47
CA VAL A 207 -5.34 3.77 2.14
C VAL A 207 -4.07 3.16 2.71
N VAL A 208 -4.20 2.02 3.40
CA VAL A 208 -3.06 1.22 3.85
C VAL A 208 -3.16 -0.15 3.20
N LEU A 209 -2.21 -0.45 2.32
CA LEU A 209 -2.15 -1.71 1.57
C LEU A 209 -1.12 -2.63 2.19
N VAL A 210 -1.49 -3.86 2.47
CA VAL A 210 -0.55 -4.95 2.76
C VAL A 210 -0.42 -5.82 1.53
N THR A 211 0.81 -6.04 1.07
CA THR A 211 1.10 -6.89 -0.09
C THR A 211 2.52 -7.45 -0.02
N HIS A 212 2.77 -8.52 -0.75
CA HIS A 212 4.10 -9.01 -1.07
C HIS A 212 4.48 -8.76 -2.54
N GLU A 213 3.57 -8.18 -3.33
CA GLU A 213 3.74 -7.89 -4.75
C GLU A 213 4.29 -6.48 -4.95
N MET A 214 5.54 -6.37 -5.43
CA MET A 214 6.19 -5.07 -5.65
C MET A 214 5.52 -4.24 -6.74
N ASP A 215 4.97 -4.88 -7.76
CA ASP A 215 4.30 -4.18 -8.86
C ASP A 215 3.05 -3.43 -8.37
N VAL A 216 2.30 -4.04 -7.43
CA VAL A 216 1.17 -3.38 -6.75
C VAL A 216 1.63 -2.10 -6.05
N VAL A 217 2.76 -2.16 -5.34
CA VAL A 217 3.31 -1.02 -4.60
C VAL A 217 3.72 0.10 -5.55
N LYS A 218 4.42 -0.25 -6.63
CA LYS A 218 4.90 0.69 -7.65
C LYS A 218 3.77 1.40 -8.40
N ASP A 219 2.64 0.71 -8.58
CA ASP A 219 1.53 1.23 -9.36
C ASP A 219 0.75 2.33 -8.63
N ILE A 220 0.52 2.22 -7.33
CA ILE A 220 -0.40 3.13 -6.64
C ILE A 220 0.12 3.74 -5.33
N ALA A 221 1.13 3.16 -4.67
CA ALA A 221 1.57 3.67 -3.39
C ALA A 221 2.41 4.96 -3.54
N GLN A 222 2.25 5.89 -2.62
CA GLN A 222 3.08 7.10 -2.53
C GLN A 222 4.27 6.87 -1.60
N LYS A 223 4.06 6.06 -0.56
CA LYS A 223 5.09 5.65 0.40
C LYS A 223 4.97 4.17 0.71
N ALA A 224 6.07 3.58 1.12
CA ALA A 224 6.08 2.21 1.60
C ALA A 224 6.94 2.03 2.84
N LEU A 225 6.62 0.95 3.54
CA LEU A 225 7.42 0.34 4.59
C LEU A 225 7.73 -1.09 4.15
N LEU A 226 9.00 -1.46 4.14
CA LEU A 226 9.44 -2.83 3.94
C LEU A 226 9.67 -3.48 5.29
N LEU A 227 8.95 -4.57 5.53
CA LEU A 227 8.98 -5.32 6.78
C LEU A 227 9.60 -6.70 6.54
N GLU A 228 10.61 -7.04 7.33
CA GLU A 228 11.26 -8.34 7.32
C GLU A 228 11.48 -8.81 8.76
N HIS A 229 11.06 -10.03 9.09
CA HIS A 229 11.15 -10.59 10.45
C HIS A 229 10.67 -9.62 11.56
N GLY A 230 9.56 -8.91 11.29
CA GLY A 230 8.98 -7.95 12.23
C GLY A 230 9.71 -6.61 12.34
N GLN A 231 10.78 -6.38 11.58
CA GLN A 231 11.59 -5.17 11.60
C GLN A 231 11.47 -4.38 10.29
N ILE A 232 11.67 -3.08 10.38
CA ILE A 232 11.72 -2.20 9.20
C ILE A 232 13.10 -2.31 8.57
N ILE A 233 13.16 -2.73 7.29
CA ILE A 233 14.39 -2.73 6.49
C ILE A 233 14.49 -1.51 5.58
N GLY A 234 13.37 -0.83 5.32
CA GLY A 234 13.30 0.41 4.55
C GLY A 234 11.94 1.07 4.68
N SER A 235 11.90 2.39 4.68
CA SER A 235 10.65 3.16 4.68
C SER A 235 10.86 4.54 4.08
N GLY A 236 9.89 5.04 3.33
CA GLY A 236 9.96 6.37 2.71
C GLY A 236 9.06 6.52 1.48
N ALA A 237 9.33 7.55 0.69
CA ALA A 237 8.70 7.74 -0.59
C ALA A 237 9.10 6.62 -1.56
N ILE A 238 8.17 6.19 -2.42
CA ILE A 238 8.40 5.05 -3.33
C ILE A 238 9.56 5.34 -4.28
N ASP A 239 9.63 6.54 -4.83
CA ASP A 239 10.69 6.95 -5.74
C ASP A 239 12.08 6.91 -5.06
N GLU A 240 12.21 7.36 -3.82
CA GLU A 240 13.46 7.28 -3.05
C GLU A 240 13.86 5.84 -2.75
N LEU A 241 12.90 5.03 -2.29
CA LEU A 241 13.12 3.64 -1.91
C LEU A 241 13.63 2.79 -3.09
N PHE A 242 13.04 2.98 -4.28
CA PHE A 242 13.39 2.19 -5.46
C PHE A 242 14.53 2.79 -6.27
N LEU A 243 14.76 4.12 -6.18
CA LEU A 243 15.86 4.74 -6.86
C LEU A 243 17.21 4.38 -6.20
N ARG A 244 17.24 4.42 -4.86
CA ARG A 244 18.46 4.14 -4.06
C ARG A 244 18.19 3.14 -2.94
N PRO A 245 17.94 1.86 -3.28
CA PRO A 245 17.71 0.85 -2.26
C PRO A 245 18.99 0.63 -1.42
N ASN A 246 18.83 0.55 -0.10
CA ASN A 246 19.92 0.14 0.78
C ASN A 246 20.26 -1.36 0.59
N ALA A 247 21.37 -1.84 1.18
CA ALA A 247 21.84 -3.21 0.99
C ALA A 247 20.76 -4.27 1.31
N LYS A 248 20.04 -4.11 2.42
CA LYS A 248 18.95 -5.05 2.80
C LYS A 248 17.78 -5.01 1.81
N MET A 249 17.47 -3.85 1.27
CA MET A 249 16.44 -3.74 0.24
C MET A 249 16.86 -4.36 -1.08
N LYS A 250 18.12 -4.22 -1.49
CA LYS A 250 18.67 -4.90 -2.68
C LYS A 250 18.52 -6.41 -2.54
N GLU A 251 18.92 -6.95 -1.39
CA GLU A 251 18.76 -8.38 -1.07
C GLU A 251 17.28 -8.80 -1.11
N PHE A 252 16.40 -8.04 -0.49
CA PHE A 252 14.96 -8.28 -0.49
C PHE A 252 14.34 -8.23 -1.90
N LEU A 253 14.84 -7.34 -2.78
CA LEU A 253 14.41 -7.21 -4.18
C LEU A 253 15.03 -8.25 -5.10
N GLY A 254 15.96 -9.08 -4.60
CA GLY A 254 16.71 -10.05 -5.41
C GLY A 254 17.67 -9.39 -6.40
N GLU A 255 18.07 -8.15 -6.12
CA GLU A 255 19.04 -7.42 -6.94
C GLU A 255 20.46 -7.85 -6.54
N SER A 256 21.15 -8.60 -7.42
CA SER A 256 22.57 -8.89 -7.30
C SER A 256 23.34 -8.06 -8.34
N ASP A 257 24.26 -7.22 -7.87
CA ASP A 257 25.13 -6.48 -8.77
C ASP A 257 26.27 -7.43 -9.20
N PHE A 258 26.20 -7.96 -10.43
CA PHE A 258 27.37 -8.60 -11.06
C PHE A 258 28.19 -7.49 -11.74
N LEU A 259 29.30 -7.13 -11.10
CA LEU A 259 30.15 -6.02 -11.55
C LEU A 259 31.43 -6.56 -12.19
N PRO A 260 31.92 -5.98 -13.31
CA PRO A 260 33.23 -6.26 -13.85
C PRO A 260 34.34 -5.94 -12.85
N GLU A 261 35.36 -6.83 -12.80
CA GLU A 261 36.51 -6.67 -11.90
C GLU A 261 37.50 -5.57 -12.37
N HIS A 262 37.47 -5.25 -13.66
CA HIS A 262 38.37 -4.25 -14.28
C HIS A 262 37.62 -2.97 -14.64
N GLY A 263 38.30 -1.83 -14.53
CA GLY A 263 37.71 -0.52 -14.76
C GLY A 263 36.94 0.03 -13.57
N LEU A 264 36.30 1.18 -13.75
CA LEU A 264 35.50 1.83 -12.74
C LEU A 264 34.00 1.61 -13.01
N ASN A 265 33.31 0.98 -12.08
CA ASN A 265 31.88 0.81 -12.15
C ASN A 265 31.17 2.03 -11.53
N ILE A 266 30.28 2.67 -12.29
CA ILE A 266 29.50 3.83 -11.83
C ILE A 266 28.03 3.47 -11.95
N LYS A 267 27.33 3.54 -10.83
CA LYS A 267 25.89 3.39 -10.79
C LYS A 267 25.23 4.75 -10.92
N LEU A 268 24.34 4.88 -11.89
CA LEU A 268 23.64 6.07 -12.29
C LEU A 268 22.16 5.94 -11.92
N TYR A 269 21.64 6.98 -11.32
CA TYR A 269 20.22 7.03 -10.94
C TYR A 269 19.57 8.20 -11.67
N PHE A 270 18.56 7.87 -12.48
CA PHE A 270 17.82 8.83 -13.30
C PHE A 270 16.50 9.18 -12.62
N PRO A 271 16.44 10.33 -11.92
CA PRO A 271 15.15 10.83 -11.42
C PRO A 271 14.17 11.09 -12.57
N LYS A 272 12.90 11.18 -12.24
CA LYS A 272 11.81 11.37 -13.22
C LYS A 272 12.01 12.55 -14.18
N GLU A 273 12.73 13.58 -13.75
CA GLU A 273 13.00 14.79 -14.52
C GLU A 273 13.99 14.54 -15.67
N VAL A 274 14.89 13.58 -15.51
CA VAL A 274 15.97 13.29 -16.47
C VAL A 274 15.89 11.91 -17.10
N ALA A 275 15.02 11.03 -16.60
CA ALA A 275 14.92 9.64 -17.05
C ALA A 275 14.53 9.47 -18.54
N GLN A 276 13.94 10.48 -19.16
CA GLN A 276 13.60 10.50 -20.60
C GLN A 276 14.64 11.21 -21.47
N ASN A 277 15.69 11.76 -20.89
CA ASN A 277 16.69 12.49 -21.62
C ASN A 277 17.78 11.54 -22.15
N SER A 278 18.34 11.85 -23.33
CA SER A 278 19.42 11.06 -23.96
C SER A 278 20.78 11.29 -23.31
N VAL A 279 20.85 11.29 -21.97
CA VAL A 279 22.06 11.65 -21.20
C VAL A 279 23.23 10.75 -21.57
N ILE A 280 23.04 9.44 -21.61
CA ILE A 280 24.10 8.44 -21.81
C ILE A 280 24.69 8.51 -23.19
N THR A 281 23.88 8.57 -24.22
CA THR A 281 24.36 8.66 -25.61
C THR A 281 24.97 10.03 -25.93
N HIS A 282 24.48 11.10 -25.30
CA HIS A 282 25.04 12.42 -25.41
C HIS A 282 26.39 12.50 -24.69
N MET A 283 26.54 11.90 -23.51
CA MET A 283 27.80 11.78 -22.79
C MET A 283 28.87 11.09 -23.62
N ALA A 284 28.57 9.91 -24.16
CA ALA A 284 29.53 9.15 -25.00
C ALA A 284 30.07 9.98 -26.18
N ARG A 285 29.15 10.67 -26.87
CA ARG A 285 29.50 11.52 -28.02
C ARG A 285 30.29 12.78 -27.61
N THR A 286 29.87 13.46 -26.56
CA THR A 286 30.48 14.71 -26.13
C THR A 286 31.90 14.51 -25.58
N LEU A 287 32.10 13.43 -24.82
CA LEU A 287 33.39 13.10 -24.22
C LEU A 287 34.28 12.26 -25.13
N ASN A 288 33.73 11.75 -26.24
CA ASN A 288 34.37 10.82 -27.17
C ASN A 288 34.98 9.63 -26.43
N ILE A 289 34.17 8.94 -25.65
CA ILE A 289 34.56 7.77 -24.84
C ILE A 289 33.66 6.58 -25.14
N ASP A 290 34.24 5.38 -25.02
CA ASP A 290 33.53 4.14 -25.02
C ASP A 290 33.41 3.60 -23.58
N PHE A 291 32.28 2.98 -23.26
CA PHE A 291 32.05 2.32 -21.98
C PHE A 291 31.05 1.15 -22.13
N ASN A 292 31.11 0.22 -21.22
CA ASN A 292 30.15 -0.87 -21.17
C ASN A 292 28.94 -0.50 -20.32
N ILE A 293 27.74 -0.87 -20.79
CA ILE A 293 26.56 -0.93 -19.96
C ILE A 293 26.52 -2.32 -19.32
N VAL A 294 26.76 -2.37 -18.02
CA VAL A 294 26.83 -3.61 -17.26
C VAL A 294 25.44 -4.11 -16.90
N TRP A 295 24.60 -3.18 -16.47
CA TRP A 295 23.24 -3.46 -16.05
C TRP A 295 22.40 -2.19 -16.20
N GLY A 296 21.12 -2.37 -16.48
CA GLY A 296 20.20 -1.24 -16.53
C GLY A 296 18.75 -1.67 -16.41
N LYS A 297 17.97 -0.83 -15.73
CA LYS A 297 16.54 -1.03 -15.51
C LYS A 297 15.80 0.29 -15.57
N ILE A 298 14.72 0.32 -16.34
CA ILE A 298 13.78 1.43 -16.33
C ILE A 298 12.48 0.91 -15.75
N GLU A 299 12.00 1.52 -14.71
CA GLU A 299 10.76 1.18 -14.05
C GLU A 299 9.74 2.31 -14.14
N LYS A 300 8.47 1.95 -14.14
CA LYS A 300 7.37 2.90 -14.08
C LYS A 300 6.83 2.91 -12.65
N LEU A 301 6.96 4.04 -11.97
CA LEU A 301 6.43 4.26 -10.62
C LEU A 301 5.37 5.34 -10.66
N ASN A 302 4.13 5.03 -10.27
CA ASN A 302 3.01 5.99 -10.30
C ASN A 302 2.89 6.75 -11.64
N GLY A 303 3.08 6.03 -12.76
CA GLY A 303 3.01 6.62 -14.10
C GLY A 303 4.25 7.40 -14.56
N LYS A 304 5.31 7.51 -13.73
CA LYS A 304 6.57 8.21 -14.05
C LYS A 304 7.69 7.22 -14.27
N ALA A 305 8.57 7.51 -15.23
CA ALA A 305 9.76 6.69 -15.47
C ALA A 305 10.85 7.02 -14.45
N LEU A 306 11.48 5.99 -13.91
CA LEU A 306 12.72 6.04 -13.13
C LEU A 306 13.70 5.05 -13.73
N GLY A 307 14.98 5.39 -13.75
CA GLY A 307 16.00 4.52 -14.34
C GLY A 307 17.21 4.34 -13.45
N ASN A 308 17.70 3.11 -13.41
CA ASN A 308 18.99 2.79 -12.82
C ASN A 308 19.88 2.17 -13.91
N LEU A 309 21.12 2.57 -13.98
CA LEU A 309 22.09 2.08 -14.96
C LEU A 309 23.45 1.90 -14.29
N VAL A 310 24.12 0.80 -14.56
CA VAL A 310 25.51 0.62 -14.19
C VAL A 310 26.36 0.66 -15.46
N ILE A 311 27.28 1.60 -15.52
CA ILE A 311 28.27 1.68 -16.58
C ILE A 311 29.64 1.32 -16.02
N ASN A 312 30.45 0.67 -16.85
CA ASN A 312 31.86 0.41 -16.57
C ASN A 312 32.71 1.24 -17.54
N ILE A 313 33.53 2.10 -16.98
CA ILE A 313 34.39 3.01 -17.73
C ILE A 313 35.87 2.70 -17.46
N ASN A 314 36.74 3.23 -18.33
CA ASN A 314 38.16 3.22 -18.05
C ASN A 314 38.49 4.23 -16.94
N GLU A 315 39.34 3.87 -15.99
CA GLU A 315 39.71 4.76 -14.87
C GLU A 315 40.26 6.12 -15.30
N LYS A 316 40.96 6.20 -16.44
CA LYS A 316 41.47 7.45 -16.99
C LYS A 316 40.40 8.47 -17.36
N ASP A 317 39.16 8.02 -17.59
CA ASP A 317 38.04 8.87 -18.01
C ASP A 317 37.14 9.29 -16.85
N LYS A 318 37.49 8.87 -15.62
CA LYS A 318 36.72 9.10 -14.40
C LYS A 318 36.26 10.54 -14.21
N ASP A 319 37.23 11.46 -14.15
CA ASP A 319 36.96 12.86 -13.82
C ASP A 319 36.06 13.56 -14.86
N LYS A 320 36.27 13.26 -16.15
CA LYS A 320 35.45 13.80 -17.24
C LYS A 320 34.01 13.29 -17.17
N VAL A 321 33.86 12.01 -16.88
CA VAL A 321 32.53 11.35 -16.77
C VAL A 321 31.77 11.87 -15.57
N LEU A 322 32.43 11.99 -14.43
CA LEU A 322 31.78 12.49 -13.21
C LEU A 322 31.34 13.95 -13.34
N ASP A 323 32.21 14.83 -13.89
CA ASP A 323 31.86 16.24 -14.15
C ASP A 323 30.64 16.35 -15.10
N TYR A 324 30.59 15.52 -16.15
CA TYR A 324 29.45 15.49 -17.07
C TYR A 324 28.16 15.03 -16.39
N ILE A 325 28.21 13.95 -15.60
CA ILE A 325 27.07 13.38 -14.90
C ILE A 325 26.49 14.39 -13.90
N GLU A 326 27.35 15.04 -13.10
CA GLU A 326 26.92 16.08 -12.15
C GLU A 326 26.16 17.23 -12.82
N LYS A 327 26.67 17.70 -13.98
CA LYS A 327 26.01 18.75 -14.76
C LYS A 327 24.70 18.34 -15.41
N SER A 328 24.48 17.03 -15.60
CA SER A 328 23.27 16.49 -16.23
C SER A 328 22.11 16.28 -15.28
N GLY A 329 22.29 16.46 -13.97
CA GLY A 329 21.27 16.20 -12.94
C GLY A 329 21.03 14.71 -12.66
N VAL A 330 21.86 13.81 -13.17
CA VAL A 330 21.86 12.38 -12.85
C VAL A 330 22.59 12.18 -11.52
N LEU A 331 21.99 11.41 -10.63
CA LEU A 331 22.63 11.04 -9.38
C LEU A 331 23.53 9.83 -9.61
N TRP A 332 24.65 9.74 -8.89
CA TRP A 332 25.61 8.67 -9.11
C TRP A 332 26.27 8.18 -7.81
N GLU A 333 26.80 6.98 -7.86
CA GLU A 333 27.71 6.42 -6.86
C GLU A 333 28.71 5.47 -7.54
N VAL A 334 29.89 5.31 -6.92
CA VAL A 334 30.83 4.26 -7.35
C VAL A 334 30.33 2.93 -6.83
N ALA A 335 30.14 1.98 -7.73
CA ALA A 335 29.71 0.62 -7.38
C ALA A 335 30.94 -0.25 -7.14
N SER A 336 30.99 -0.88 -5.96
CA SER A 336 32.08 -1.78 -5.54
C SER A 336 31.56 -3.17 -5.24
#